data_e3d1ee2b10c8cb67b9430778fe74aca4
#
_entry.id   e3d1ee2b10c8cb67b9430778fe74aca4
#
_cell.length_a   1.000
_cell.length_b   1.000
_cell.length_c   1.000
_cell.angle_alpha   90.00
_cell.angle_beta   90.00
_cell.angle_gamma   90.00
#
_symmetry.space_group_name_H-M   'P 1'
#
loop_
_entity.id
_entity.type
_entity.pdbx_description
1 polymer ?
#
loop_
_entity_poly.entity_id
_entity_poly.type
_entity_poly.pdbx_seq_one_letter_code
_entity_poly.pdbx_strand_id
1 'polypeptide(L)'
;SNPVDVDELEQQLKEHVRNEGTFYCDFDVFKNIYQMNLRSARRSSRSRYLVLLTMRQPEGVKEEAQQRESDILRDVITTELRKNDVFTKCSPFQYSLIIATTSMEGCDRAISRIMDRFEQKKTIVESELAYEYKHIE
;
A
#
# COMPACT_ATOMS: atom_id res chain seq x y z
N SER A 1 17.34 0.67 32.15
CA SER A 1 17.70 -0.34 31.16
C SER A 1 19.13 -0.13 30.69
N ASN A 2 19.79 -1.22 30.37
CA ASN A 2 21.13 -1.19 29.87
C ASN A 2 21.19 -0.74 28.41
N PRO A 3 22.24 -0.01 28.01
CA PRO A 3 22.44 0.28 26.58
C PRO A 3 22.59 -1.02 25.78
N VAL A 4 22.17 -1.02 24.54
CA VAL A 4 22.34 -2.14 23.63
C VAL A 4 23.52 -1.88 22.70
N ASP A 5 24.19 -2.93 22.24
CA ASP A 5 25.17 -2.81 21.17
C ASP A 5 24.49 -2.94 19.80
N VAL A 6 25.27 -2.74 18.74
CA VAL A 6 24.71 -2.75 17.38
C VAL A 6 24.14 -4.10 16.97
N ASP A 7 24.74 -5.19 17.45
CA ASP A 7 24.24 -6.53 17.12
C ASP A 7 22.89 -6.81 17.78
N GLU A 8 22.75 -6.41 19.04
CA GLU A 8 21.47 -6.50 19.74
C GLU A 8 20.41 -5.63 19.07
N LEU A 9 20.77 -4.40 18.70
CA LEU A 9 19.86 -3.50 18.00
C LEU A 9 19.42 -4.11 16.67
N GLU A 10 20.36 -4.64 15.90
CA GLU A 10 20.07 -5.28 14.63
C GLU A 10 19.08 -6.44 14.81
N GLN A 11 19.29 -7.27 15.83
CA GLN A 11 18.38 -8.37 16.12
C GLN A 11 16.99 -7.90 16.46
N GLN A 12 16.86 -6.86 17.28
CA GLN A 12 15.56 -6.27 17.60
C GLN A 12 14.85 -5.75 16.38
N LEU A 13 15.60 -5.11 15.47
CA LEU A 13 15.05 -4.57 14.23
C LEU A 13 14.59 -5.68 13.28
N LYS A 14 15.30 -6.78 13.23
CA LYS A 14 14.97 -7.92 12.35
C LYS A 14 13.82 -8.77 12.85
N GLU A 15 13.55 -8.78 14.17
CA GLU A 15 12.49 -9.58 14.77
C GLU A 15 11.12 -9.34 14.14
N HIS A 16 10.88 -8.15 13.60
CA HIS A 16 9.61 -7.76 13.05
C HIS A 16 9.51 -7.94 11.53
N VAL A 17 10.59 -8.40 10.88
CA VAL A 17 10.57 -8.67 9.44
C VAL A 17 10.02 -10.07 9.22
N ARG A 18 8.71 -10.16 9.05
CA ARG A 18 8.03 -11.46 8.91
C ARG A 18 7.54 -11.74 7.50
N ASN A 19 7.49 -10.73 6.65
CA ASN A 19 6.82 -10.86 5.37
C ASN A 19 7.75 -10.60 4.21
N GLU A 20 7.63 -11.47 3.22
CA GLU A 20 8.28 -11.29 1.93
C GLU A 20 7.47 -10.38 1.00
N GLY A 21 6.24 -10.02 1.41
CA GLY A 21 5.34 -9.20 0.60
C GLY A 21 5.39 -7.72 0.94
N THR A 22 4.41 -7.01 0.45
CA THR A 22 4.24 -5.57 0.66
C THR A 22 4.09 -5.23 2.13
N PHE A 23 4.68 -4.12 2.53
CA PHE A 23 4.62 -3.66 3.90
C PHE A 23 3.34 -2.85 4.16
N TYR A 24 2.49 -3.37 5.05
CA TYR A 24 1.37 -2.61 5.58
C TYR A 24 1.80 -1.87 6.84
N CYS A 25 1.47 -0.60 6.94
CA CYS A 25 1.80 0.20 8.13
C CYS A 25 0.65 1.11 8.51
N ASP A 26 0.70 1.60 9.75
CA ASP A 26 -0.23 2.63 10.20
C ASP A 26 0.01 3.93 9.45
N PHE A 27 -0.99 4.78 9.40
CA PHE A 27 -0.93 6.03 8.65
C PHE A 27 0.23 6.93 9.09
N ASP A 28 0.51 7.00 10.38
CA ASP A 28 1.63 7.83 10.88
C ASP A 28 2.98 7.34 10.36
N VAL A 29 3.17 6.03 10.32
CA VAL A 29 4.39 5.43 9.76
C VAL A 29 4.45 5.68 8.25
N PHE A 30 3.33 5.51 7.56
CA PHE A 30 3.23 5.78 6.13
C PHE A 30 3.61 7.23 5.82
N LYS A 31 3.11 8.16 6.61
CA LYS A 31 3.42 9.59 6.45
C LYS A 31 4.91 9.87 6.58
N ASN A 32 5.57 9.23 7.55
CA ASN A 32 7.02 9.37 7.72
C ASN A 32 7.80 8.80 6.53
N ILE A 33 7.37 7.67 6.01
CA ILE A 33 7.97 7.05 4.82
C ILE A 33 7.81 7.98 3.62
N TYR A 34 6.62 8.53 3.43
CA TYR A 34 6.36 9.49 2.36
C TYR A 34 7.31 10.69 2.44
N GLN A 35 7.45 11.26 3.63
CA GLN A 35 8.32 12.43 3.83
C GLN A 35 9.79 12.11 3.51
N MET A 36 10.27 10.93 3.90
CA MET A 36 11.62 10.51 3.57
C MET A 36 11.81 10.33 2.06
N ASN A 37 10.82 9.73 1.41
CA ASN A 37 10.85 9.56 -0.05
C ASN A 37 10.85 10.90 -0.78
N LEU A 38 10.08 11.85 -0.27
CA LEU A 38 10.04 13.19 -0.85
C LEU A 38 11.39 13.89 -0.75
N ARG A 39 12.05 13.79 0.41
CA ARG A 39 13.38 14.37 0.62
C ARG A 39 14.45 13.78 -0.28
N SER A 40 14.36 12.50 -0.59
CA SER A 40 15.35 11.79 -1.39
C SER A 40 14.99 11.69 -2.87
N ALA A 41 13.85 12.24 -3.29
CA ALA A 41 13.28 12.03 -4.62
C ALA A 41 14.26 12.43 -5.73
N ARG A 42 15.00 13.53 -5.56
CA ARG A 42 15.94 14.03 -6.57
C ARG A 42 17.23 13.23 -6.64
N ARG A 43 17.51 12.42 -5.63
CA ARG A 43 18.78 11.67 -5.53
C ARG A 43 18.61 10.21 -5.87
N SER A 44 17.38 9.74 -5.95
CA SER A 44 17.09 8.35 -6.20
C SER A 44 17.04 8.05 -7.69
N SER A 45 17.62 6.94 -8.12
CA SER A 45 17.50 6.43 -9.48
C SER A 45 16.13 5.80 -9.72
N ARG A 46 15.37 5.52 -8.65
CA ARG A 46 14.03 4.98 -8.74
C ARG A 46 13.01 6.07 -8.49
N SER A 47 11.96 6.07 -9.29
CA SER A 47 10.81 6.91 -9.07
C SER A 47 9.86 6.26 -8.08
N ARG A 48 9.17 7.09 -7.32
CA ARG A 48 8.12 6.62 -6.41
C ARG A 48 6.84 7.37 -6.70
N TYR A 49 5.74 6.64 -6.59
CA TYR A 49 4.41 7.16 -6.89
C TYR A 49 3.52 6.99 -5.68
N LEU A 50 2.83 8.06 -5.33
CA LEU A 50 1.76 8.04 -4.33
C LEU A 50 0.49 7.66 -5.05
N VAL A 51 -0.15 6.58 -4.60
CA VAL A 51 -1.39 6.07 -5.20
C VAL A 51 -2.50 6.12 -4.17
N LEU A 52 -3.67 6.55 -4.57
CA LEU A 52 -4.89 6.46 -3.76
C LEU A 52 -5.87 5.55 -4.47
N LEU A 53 -6.26 4.49 -3.79
CA LEU A 53 -7.31 3.58 -4.25
C LEU A 53 -8.59 3.86 -3.45
N THR A 54 -9.68 4.08 -4.15
CA THR A 54 -10.98 4.34 -3.54
C THR A 54 -11.96 3.26 -3.98
N MET A 55 -12.55 2.59 -3.00
CA MET A 55 -13.57 1.58 -3.24
C MET A 55 -14.95 2.24 -3.17
N ARG A 56 -15.69 2.19 -4.27
CA ARG A 56 -17.02 2.74 -4.37
C ARG A 56 -18.03 1.62 -4.33
N GLN A 57 -19.02 1.75 -3.48
CA GLN A 57 -20.05 0.73 -3.27
C GLN A 57 -21.42 1.35 -3.39
N PRO A 58 -22.43 0.55 -3.80
CA PRO A 58 -23.81 1.03 -3.85
C PRO A 58 -24.32 1.35 -2.44
N GLU A 59 -25.35 2.18 -2.37
CA GLU A 59 -26.02 2.47 -1.12
C GLU A 59 -26.71 1.22 -0.56
N GLY A 60 -26.85 1.18 0.75
CA GLY A 60 -27.57 0.10 1.42
C GLY A 60 -26.76 -1.15 1.68
N VAL A 61 -25.45 -1.14 1.37
CA VAL A 61 -24.58 -2.28 1.69
C VAL A 61 -24.33 -2.30 3.19
N LYS A 62 -24.50 -3.47 3.79
CA LYS A 62 -24.27 -3.65 5.22
C LYS A 62 -22.81 -3.45 5.56
N GLU A 63 -22.54 -2.92 6.75
CA GLU A 63 -21.19 -2.65 7.25
C GLU A 63 -20.30 -3.89 7.18
N GLU A 64 -20.82 -5.05 7.54
CA GLU A 64 -20.07 -6.30 7.50
C GLU A 64 -19.62 -6.67 6.08
N ALA A 65 -20.49 -6.45 5.10
CA ALA A 65 -20.17 -6.67 3.70
C ALA A 65 -19.16 -5.67 3.19
N GLN A 66 -19.26 -4.42 3.63
CA GLN A 66 -18.27 -3.37 3.33
C GLN A 66 -16.89 -3.73 3.87
N GLN A 67 -16.84 -4.18 5.11
CA GLN A 67 -15.57 -4.58 5.74
C GLN A 67 -14.96 -5.78 5.03
N ARG A 68 -15.77 -6.75 4.66
CA ARG A 68 -15.33 -7.93 3.92
C ARG A 68 -14.71 -7.53 2.59
N GLU A 69 -15.33 -6.61 1.88
CA GLU A 69 -14.81 -6.09 0.61
C GLU A 69 -13.50 -5.35 0.79
N SER A 70 -13.40 -4.55 1.85
CA SER A 70 -12.17 -3.85 2.20
C SER A 70 -11.04 -4.83 2.51
N ASP A 71 -11.34 -5.93 3.19
CA ASP A 71 -10.35 -6.97 3.51
C ASP A 71 -9.89 -7.69 2.23
N ILE A 72 -10.80 -7.92 1.28
CA ILE A 72 -10.45 -8.47 -0.03
C ILE A 72 -9.47 -7.55 -0.75
N LEU A 73 -9.73 -6.26 -0.76
CA LEU A 73 -8.84 -5.29 -1.39
C LEU A 73 -7.46 -5.29 -0.72
N ARG A 74 -7.42 -5.34 0.61
CA ARG A 74 -6.17 -5.41 1.34
C ARG A 74 -5.34 -6.64 0.95
N ASP A 75 -5.98 -7.78 0.84
CA ASP A 75 -5.31 -9.03 0.43
C ASP A 75 -4.78 -8.93 -1.01
N VAL A 76 -5.56 -8.32 -1.90
CA VAL A 76 -5.13 -8.08 -3.28
C VAL A 76 -3.90 -7.20 -3.33
N ILE A 77 -3.91 -6.09 -2.59
CA ILE A 77 -2.76 -5.18 -2.52
C ILE A 77 -1.52 -5.93 -2.02
N THR A 78 -1.68 -6.68 -0.93
CA THR A 78 -0.58 -7.44 -0.32
C THR A 78 0.03 -8.43 -1.31
N THR A 79 -0.81 -9.06 -2.13
CA THR A 79 -0.37 -10.08 -3.09
C THR A 79 0.29 -9.47 -4.32
N GLU A 80 -0.22 -8.34 -4.81
CA GLU A 80 0.20 -7.79 -6.10
C GLU A 80 1.35 -6.80 -6.02
N LEU A 81 1.62 -6.22 -4.87
CA LEU A 81 2.73 -5.28 -4.70
C LEU A 81 4.01 -6.00 -4.27
N ARG A 82 5.12 -5.29 -4.39
CA ARG A 82 6.47 -5.82 -4.13
C ARG A 82 6.92 -5.47 -2.72
N LYS A 83 8.04 -6.10 -2.28
CA LYS A 83 8.67 -5.87 -0.97
C LYS A 83 8.91 -4.40 -0.63
N ASN A 84 9.34 -3.62 -1.63
CA ASN A 84 9.74 -2.23 -1.42
C ASN A 84 8.55 -1.27 -1.46
N ASP A 85 7.38 -1.79 -1.75
CA ASP A 85 6.17 -0.98 -1.76
C ASP A 85 5.55 -1.00 -0.37
N VAL A 86 4.90 0.08 0.00
CA VAL A 86 4.21 0.19 1.29
C VAL A 86 2.80 0.68 1.07
N PHE A 87 1.92 0.32 1.99
CA PHE A 87 0.55 0.81 1.92
C PHE A 87 -0.07 0.94 3.32
N THR A 88 -1.11 1.74 3.37
CA THR A 88 -1.88 1.98 4.59
C THR A 88 -3.36 2.14 4.23
N LYS A 89 -4.21 1.86 5.18
CA LYS A 89 -5.64 2.19 5.06
C LYS A 89 -5.83 3.61 5.58
N CYS A 90 -6.18 4.54 4.70
CA CYS A 90 -6.28 5.96 5.05
C CYS A 90 -7.72 6.40 5.37
N SER A 91 -8.70 5.58 5.01
CA SER A 91 -10.11 5.78 5.39
C SER A 91 -10.84 4.43 5.23
N PRO A 92 -12.10 4.31 5.68
CA PRO A 92 -12.83 3.04 5.58
C PRO A 92 -12.91 2.43 4.19
N PHE A 93 -12.86 3.28 3.14
CA PHE A 93 -12.99 2.84 1.75
C PHE A 93 -11.77 3.14 0.90
N GLN A 94 -10.64 3.51 1.53
CA GLN A 94 -9.47 3.96 0.78
C GLN A 94 -8.19 3.37 1.33
N TYR A 95 -7.32 3.00 0.38
CA TYR A 95 -5.94 2.61 0.67
C TYR A 95 -4.99 3.54 -0.07
N SER A 96 -3.94 3.92 0.62
CA SER A 96 -2.86 4.74 0.06
C SER A 96 -1.62 3.88 -0.09
N LEU A 97 -0.94 3.98 -1.24
CA LEU A 97 0.23 3.16 -1.55
C LEU A 97 1.39 4.06 -1.95
N ILE A 98 2.60 3.62 -1.65
CA ILE A 98 3.81 4.17 -2.27
C ILE A 98 4.44 3.05 -3.07
N ILE A 99 4.49 3.23 -4.39
CA ILE A 99 5.03 2.25 -5.33
C ILE A 99 6.37 2.74 -5.84
N ALA A 100 7.40 1.90 -5.67
CA ALA A 100 8.74 2.18 -6.19
C ALA A 100 8.91 1.47 -7.54
N THR A 101 9.25 2.23 -8.56
CA THR A 101 9.36 1.70 -9.92
C THR A 101 10.37 2.53 -10.72
N THR A 102 10.80 2.00 -11.86
CA THR A 102 11.73 2.71 -12.74
C THR A 102 11.00 3.59 -13.75
N SER A 103 9.69 3.44 -13.90
CA SER A 103 8.92 4.18 -14.90
C SER A 103 7.46 4.33 -14.48
N MET A 104 6.79 5.30 -15.07
CA MET A 104 5.35 5.50 -14.88
C MET A 104 4.56 4.29 -15.38
N GLU A 105 5.02 3.67 -16.46
CA GLU A 105 4.40 2.45 -17.01
C GLU A 105 4.44 1.30 -16.00
N GLY A 106 5.49 1.23 -15.20
CA GLY A 106 5.59 0.26 -14.10
C GLY A 106 4.52 0.47 -13.04
N CYS A 107 4.28 1.74 -12.70
CA CYS A 107 3.20 2.09 -11.77
C CYS A 107 1.84 1.71 -12.36
N ASP A 108 1.59 2.06 -13.62
CA ASP A 108 0.35 1.73 -14.31
C ASP A 108 0.10 0.22 -14.32
N ARG A 109 1.13 -0.58 -14.57
CA ARG A 109 1.00 -2.04 -14.57
C ARG A 109 0.65 -2.58 -13.19
N ALA A 110 1.27 -2.04 -12.14
CA ALA A 110 0.98 -2.45 -10.77
C ALA A 110 -0.48 -2.14 -10.40
N ILE A 111 -0.94 -0.94 -10.73
CA ILE A 111 -2.32 -0.54 -10.50
C ILE A 111 -3.28 -1.43 -11.29
N SER A 112 -2.98 -1.70 -12.55
CA SER A 112 -3.82 -2.57 -13.39
C SER A 112 -3.96 -3.98 -12.81
N ARG A 113 -2.86 -4.54 -12.29
CA ARG A 113 -2.93 -5.86 -11.64
C ARG A 113 -3.84 -5.85 -10.41
N ILE A 114 -3.77 -4.79 -9.61
CA ILE A 114 -4.64 -4.64 -8.44
C ILE A 114 -6.10 -4.55 -8.87
N MET A 115 -6.39 -3.70 -9.87
CA MET A 115 -7.74 -3.49 -10.38
C MET A 115 -8.34 -4.80 -10.92
N ASP A 116 -7.57 -5.50 -11.74
CA ASP A 116 -8.03 -6.76 -12.35
C ASP A 116 -8.27 -7.84 -11.31
N ARG A 117 -7.37 -7.98 -10.35
CA ARG A 117 -7.50 -8.98 -9.31
C ARG A 117 -8.67 -8.68 -8.38
N PHE A 118 -8.87 -7.42 -8.03
CA PHE A 118 -10.02 -7.02 -7.22
C PHE A 118 -11.32 -7.34 -7.94
N GLU A 119 -11.41 -7.04 -9.24
CA GLU A 119 -12.59 -7.34 -10.05
C GLU A 119 -12.92 -8.83 -10.03
N GLN A 120 -11.90 -9.69 -10.04
CA GLN A 120 -12.07 -11.13 -9.98
C GLN A 120 -12.51 -11.64 -8.61
N LYS A 121 -12.10 -10.95 -7.54
CA LYS A 121 -12.31 -11.44 -6.16
C LYS A 121 -13.43 -10.75 -5.41
N LYS A 122 -13.89 -9.59 -5.86
CA LYS A 122 -14.95 -8.86 -5.18
C LYS A 122 -16.21 -9.70 -5.03
N THR A 123 -16.95 -9.45 -3.96
CA THR A 123 -18.20 -10.15 -3.66
C THR A 123 -19.43 -9.29 -3.92
N ILE A 124 -19.24 -7.99 -3.99
CA ILE A 124 -20.31 -7.03 -4.30
C ILE A 124 -20.17 -6.66 -5.78
N VAL A 125 -21.09 -7.10 -6.61
CA VAL A 125 -21.01 -6.98 -8.07
C VAL A 125 -20.84 -5.52 -8.51
N GLU A 126 -21.58 -4.60 -7.86
CA GLU A 126 -21.56 -3.17 -8.19
C GLU A 126 -20.40 -2.41 -7.56
N SER A 127 -19.59 -3.08 -6.76
CA SER A 127 -18.41 -2.47 -6.16
C SER A 127 -17.40 -2.12 -7.25
N GLU A 128 -16.85 -0.91 -7.21
CA GLU A 128 -15.89 -0.42 -8.19
C GLU A 128 -14.65 0.12 -7.46
N LEU A 129 -13.51 -0.06 -8.09
CA LEU A 129 -12.25 0.47 -7.58
C LEU A 129 -11.80 1.60 -8.50
N ALA A 130 -11.63 2.79 -7.92
CA ALA A 130 -11.09 3.94 -8.61
C ALA A 130 -9.68 4.23 -8.10
N TYR A 131 -8.87 4.89 -8.91
CA TYR A 131 -7.52 5.24 -8.51
C TYR A 131 -7.12 6.63 -8.99
N GLU A 132 -6.19 7.22 -8.25
CA GLU A 132 -5.46 8.43 -8.62
C GLU A 132 -4.02 8.21 -8.22
N TYR A 133 -3.07 8.82 -8.92
CA TYR A 133 -1.68 8.73 -8.51
C TYR A 133 -0.89 9.96 -8.91
N LYS A 134 0.20 10.21 -8.17
CA LYS A 134 1.12 11.31 -8.43
C LYS A 134 2.54 10.84 -8.24
N HIS A 135 3.44 11.34 -9.07
CA HIS A 135 4.87 11.17 -8.86
C HIS A 135 5.29 11.93 -7.60
N ILE A 136 6.09 11.29 -6.75
CA ILE A 136 6.64 11.94 -5.56
C ILE A 136 7.90 12.70 -5.96
N GLU A 137 7.80 14.02 -5.90
CA GLU A 137 8.91 14.91 -6.30
C GLU A 137 8.95 16.19 -5.47
#